data_cd55e77e33052eb917317d15c1817b9a
#
_entry.id   cd55e77e33052eb917317d15c1817b9a
#
_cell.length_a   1.000
_cell.length_b   1.000
_cell.length_c   1.000
_cell.angle_alpha   90.00
_cell.angle_beta   90.00
_cell.angle_gamma   90.00
#
_symmetry.space_group_name_H-M   'P 1'
#
loop_
_entity.id
_entity.type
_entity.pdbx_description
1 polymer ?
#
loop_
_entity_poly.entity_id
_entity_poly.type
_entity_poly.pdbx_seq_one_letter_code
_entity_poly.pdbx_strand_id
1 'polypeptide(L)'
;MPDKSHRYSASMIVIHWLTALLVLGAWFTAEGGRKVAENPPLLHFSLGLAVLALMLPRLVLRVAGRTPEADTQGWLAAAAKAGHAVLYLFLIALPITGWYTASRMGVSVSFFGLQLPALTAPVQGRPGLIAELHENAGTIILILAGLHALMAIWHQFVLRDGTLRRMSLR
;
A
#
# COMPACT_ATOMS: atom_id res chain seq x y z
N MET A 1 -26.08 -12.77 -20.08
CA MET A 1 -25.57 -12.36 -18.75
C MET A 1 -24.08 -12.12 -18.90
N PRO A 2 -23.50 -11.02 -18.46
CA PRO A 2 -22.04 -10.84 -18.54
C PRO A 2 -21.37 -11.92 -17.70
N ASP A 3 -20.43 -12.62 -18.29
CA ASP A 3 -19.68 -13.70 -17.67
C ASP A 3 -18.92 -13.18 -16.45
N LYS A 4 -19.33 -13.63 -15.26
CA LYS A 4 -18.73 -13.24 -13.97
C LYS A 4 -17.30 -13.81 -13.79
N SER A 5 -16.84 -14.66 -14.70
CA SER A 5 -15.51 -15.31 -14.63
C SER A 5 -14.35 -14.37 -14.88
N HIS A 6 -14.58 -13.19 -15.49
CA HIS A 6 -13.56 -12.23 -15.88
C HIS A 6 -13.31 -11.08 -14.90
N ARG A 7 -13.92 -11.08 -13.71
CA ARG A 7 -13.78 -10.00 -12.73
C ARG A 7 -13.32 -10.50 -11.37
N TYR A 8 -12.63 -9.63 -10.66
CA TYR A 8 -12.34 -9.85 -9.25
C TYR A 8 -13.62 -9.79 -8.40
N SER A 9 -13.59 -10.40 -7.21
CA SER A 9 -14.70 -10.30 -6.26
C SER A 9 -14.92 -8.85 -5.83
N ALA A 10 -16.14 -8.47 -5.50
CA ALA A 10 -16.47 -7.13 -5.02
C ALA A 10 -15.61 -6.73 -3.81
N SER A 11 -15.38 -7.67 -2.88
CA SER A 11 -14.52 -7.44 -1.72
C SER A 11 -13.08 -7.10 -2.13
N MET A 12 -12.50 -7.81 -3.10
CA MET A 12 -11.17 -7.51 -3.60
C MET A 12 -11.11 -6.12 -4.25
N ILE A 13 -12.13 -5.75 -5.03
CA ILE A 13 -12.21 -4.44 -5.69
C ILE A 13 -12.29 -3.32 -4.65
N VAL A 14 -13.17 -3.46 -3.65
CA VAL A 14 -13.32 -2.46 -2.57
C VAL A 14 -12.01 -2.30 -1.79
N ILE A 15 -11.40 -3.40 -1.36
CA ILE A 15 -10.13 -3.36 -0.62
C ILE A 15 -9.03 -2.73 -1.48
N HIS A 16 -9.00 -3.01 -2.79
CA HIS A 16 -8.01 -2.40 -3.69
C HIS A 16 -8.12 -0.88 -3.72
N TRP A 17 -9.29 -0.35 -4.02
CA TRP A 17 -9.49 1.09 -4.12
C TRP A 17 -9.35 1.80 -2.78
N LEU A 18 -9.84 1.19 -1.70
CA LEU A 18 -9.66 1.72 -0.36
C LEU A 18 -8.16 1.78 0.01
N THR A 19 -7.38 0.74 -0.29
CA THR A 19 -5.93 0.75 -0.08
C THR A 19 -5.26 1.87 -0.87
N ALA A 20 -5.63 2.09 -2.14
CA ALA A 20 -5.08 3.18 -2.96
C ALA A 20 -5.36 4.56 -2.35
N LEU A 21 -6.60 4.79 -1.89
CA LEU A 21 -6.98 6.05 -1.23
C LEU A 21 -6.25 6.25 0.10
N LEU A 22 -6.09 5.20 0.90
CA LEU A 22 -5.36 5.26 2.16
C LEU A 22 -3.87 5.56 1.96
N VAL A 23 -3.24 4.97 0.94
CA VAL A 23 -1.83 5.26 0.58
C VAL A 23 -1.66 6.73 0.18
N LEU A 24 -2.55 7.26 -0.66
CA LEU A 24 -2.53 8.67 -1.03
C LEU A 24 -2.75 9.57 0.20
N GLY A 25 -3.74 9.26 1.03
CA GLY A 25 -4.00 10.00 2.26
C GLY A 25 -2.82 9.96 3.23
N ALA A 26 -2.19 8.80 3.41
CA ALA A 26 -1.00 8.67 4.25
C ALA A 26 0.15 9.53 3.71
N TRP A 27 0.37 9.57 2.40
CA TRP A 27 1.42 10.39 1.82
C TRP A 27 1.14 11.89 2.01
N PHE A 28 -0.08 12.36 1.78
CA PHE A 28 -0.44 13.78 1.96
C PHE A 28 -0.38 14.24 3.42
N THR A 29 -0.50 13.33 4.37
CA THR A 29 -0.45 13.61 5.81
C THR A 29 0.89 13.28 6.44
N ALA A 30 1.90 12.89 5.61
CA ALA A 30 3.23 12.60 6.07
C ALA A 30 3.96 13.88 6.49
N GLU A 31 4.64 13.81 7.63
CA GLU A 31 5.62 14.79 8.06
C GLU A 31 6.95 14.08 8.28
N GLY A 32 8.06 14.77 7.98
CA GLY A 32 9.40 14.20 8.09
C GLY A 32 10.29 14.89 9.11
N GLY A 33 11.38 14.21 9.47
CA GLY A 33 12.43 14.76 10.29
C GLY A 33 12.03 15.03 11.75
N ARG A 34 12.59 16.09 12.34
CA ARG A 34 12.35 16.45 13.77
C ARG A 34 10.92 16.86 14.10
N LYS A 35 10.16 17.32 13.12
CA LYS A 35 8.77 17.72 13.29
C LYS A 35 7.88 16.60 13.81
N VAL A 36 8.20 15.35 13.48
CA VAL A 36 7.45 14.16 13.96
C VAL A 36 7.50 14.02 15.47
N ALA A 37 8.59 14.38 16.12
CA ALA A 37 8.69 14.32 17.59
C ALA A 37 7.95 15.47 18.28
N GLU A 38 7.94 16.65 17.66
CA GLU A 38 7.27 17.85 18.17
C GLU A 38 5.76 17.85 17.93
N ASN A 39 5.35 17.38 16.74
CA ASN A 39 3.95 17.28 16.31
C ASN A 39 3.73 15.94 15.59
N PRO A 40 3.42 14.86 16.32
CA PRO A 40 3.24 13.55 15.71
C PRO A 40 2.11 13.53 14.68
N PRO A 41 2.34 13.02 13.46
CA PRO A 41 1.33 12.98 12.39
C PRO A 41 0.35 11.82 12.65
N LEU A 42 -0.56 12.00 13.60
CA LEU A 42 -1.49 10.94 14.06
C LEU A 42 -2.35 10.36 12.93
N LEU A 43 -2.75 11.21 11.98
CA LEU A 43 -3.53 10.75 10.83
C LEU A 43 -2.69 9.89 9.90
N HIS A 44 -1.43 10.27 9.62
CA HIS A 44 -0.50 9.44 8.85
C HIS A 44 -0.32 8.06 9.50
N PHE A 45 -0.12 8.00 10.81
CA PHE A 45 0.01 6.73 11.53
C PHE A 45 -1.24 5.87 11.36
N SER A 46 -2.41 6.46 11.58
CA SER A 46 -3.69 5.73 11.46
C SER A 46 -3.95 5.22 10.05
N LEU A 47 -3.69 6.03 9.02
CA LEU A 47 -3.85 5.63 7.63
C LEU A 47 -2.85 4.54 7.21
N GLY A 48 -1.58 4.66 7.61
CA GLY A 48 -0.57 3.65 7.38
C GLY A 48 -0.92 2.30 8.03
N LEU A 49 -1.37 2.32 9.29
CA LEU A 49 -1.82 1.11 9.98
C LEU A 49 -3.09 0.53 9.37
N ALA A 50 -4.00 1.35 8.85
CA ALA A 50 -5.18 0.89 8.11
C ALA A 50 -4.77 0.17 6.81
N VAL A 51 -3.76 0.67 6.10
CA VAL A 51 -3.17 -0.04 4.94
C VAL A 51 -2.66 -1.41 5.37
N LEU A 52 -1.88 -1.50 6.46
CA LEU A 52 -1.36 -2.76 6.97
C LEU A 52 -2.49 -3.74 7.34
N ALA A 53 -3.53 -3.26 8.03
CA ALA A 53 -4.69 -4.07 8.41
C ALA A 53 -5.44 -4.62 7.19
N LEU A 54 -5.57 -3.83 6.11
CA LEU A 54 -6.21 -4.27 4.87
C LEU A 54 -5.37 -5.27 4.07
N MET A 55 -4.05 -5.33 4.31
CA MET A 55 -3.20 -6.28 3.61
C MET A 55 -3.52 -7.73 3.97
N LEU A 56 -3.93 -8.02 5.21
CA LEU A 56 -4.30 -9.38 5.62
C LEU A 56 -5.49 -9.93 4.81
N PRO A 57 -6.69 -9.31 4.82
CA PRO A 57 -7.81 -9.80 4.02
C PRO A 57 -7.50 -9.76 2.51
N ARG A 58 -6.72 -8.80 2.05
CA ARG A 58 -6.31 -8.73 0.64
C ARG A 58 -5.46 -9.93 0.22
N LEU A 59 -4.48 -10.34 1.03
CA LEU A 59 -3.67 -11.53 0.77
C LEU A 59 -4.50 -12.81 0.83
N VAL A 60 -5.38 -12.93 1.83
CA VAL A 60 -6.30 -14.09 1.92
C VAL A 60 -7.16 -14.18 0.67
N LEU A 61 -7.79 -13.09 0.23
CA LEU A 61 -8.60 -13.07 -0.98
C LEU A 61 -7.78 -13.34 -2.25
N ARG A 62 -6.50 -12.95 -2.26
CA ARG A 62 -5.60 -13.21 -3.39
C ARG A 62 -5.22 -14.68 -3.52
N VAL A 63 -5.03 -15.36 -2.39
CA VAL A 63 -4.62 -16.77 -2.36
C VAL A 63 -5.83 -17.70 -2.46
N ALA A 64 -6.91 -17.42 -1.72
CA ALA A 64 -8.11 -18.26 -1.66
C ALA A 64 -9.14 -17.93 -2.76
N GLY A 65 -9.09 -16.71 -3.33
CA GLY A 65 -10.03 -16.24 -4.34
C GLY A 65 -9.68 -16.68 -5.76
N ARG A 66 -10.70 -16.72 -6.62
CA ARG A 66 -10.48 -16.87 -8.06
C ARG A 66 -9.91 -15.57 -8.62
N THR A 67 -8.67 -15.63 -9.11
CA THR A 67 -8.08 -14.51 -9.86
C THR A 67 -8.41 -14.69 -11.33
N PRO A 68 -8.96 -13.66 -12.00
CA PRO A 68 -9.16 -13.72 -13.44
C PRO A 68 -7.84 -14.03 -14.16
N GLU A 69 -7.91 -14.87 -15.17
CA GLU A 69 -6.75 -15.15 -16.01
C GLU A 69 -6.27 -13.86 -16.68
N ALA A 70 -4.95 -13.66 -16.65
CA ALA A 70 -4.34 -12.54 -17.35
C ALA A 70 -4.23 -12.91 -18.85
N ASP A 71 -4.70 -12.01 -19.72
CA ASP A 71 -4.54 -12.20 -21.17
C ASP A 71 -3.08 -12.02 -21.64
N THR A 72 -2.23 -11.50 -20.77
CA THR A 72 -0.80 -11.32 -21.03
C THR A 72 -0.04 -12.61 -20.75
N GLN A 73 0.83 -12.99 -21.69
CA GLN A 73 1.69 -14.17 -21.61
C GLN A 73 3.18 -13.79 -21.65
N GLY A 74 4.03 -14.77 -21.36
CA GLY A 74 5.48 -14.60 -21.46
C GLY A 74 6.04 -13.60 -20.43
N TRP A 75 7.03 -12.81 -20.84
CA TRP A 75 7.75 -11.87 -19.98
C TRP A 75 6.87 -10.75 -19.41
N LEU A 76 5.84 -10.31 -20.13
CA LEU A 76 4.89 -9.30 -19.66
C LEU A 76 4.08 -9.80 -18.46
N ALA A 77 3.65 -11.06 -18.47
CA ALA A 77 2.96 -11.66 -17.35
C ALA A 77 3.90 -11.78 -16.12
N ALA A 78 5.17 -12.13 -16.34
CA ALA A 78 6.18 -12.18 -15.28
C ALA A 78 6.43 -10.78 -14.69
N ALA A 79 6.57 -9.75 -15.54
CA ALA A 79 6.75 -8.37 -15.11
C ALA A 79 5.55 -7.85 -14.29
N ALA A 80 4.31 -8.16 -14.72
CA ALA A 80 3.11 -7.80 -13.99
C ALA A 80 3.07 -8.47 -12.60
N LYS A 81 3.43 -9.76 -12.50
CA LYS A 81 3.52 -10.47 -11.21
C LYS A 81 4.58 -9.86 -10.31
N ALA A 82 5.76 -9.55 -10.84
CA ALA A 82 6.85 -8.90 -10.11
C ALA A 82 6.43 -7.52 -9.61
N GLY A 83 5.81 -6.69 -10.45
CA GLY A 83 5.29 -5.37 -10.06
C GLY A 83 4.28 -5.45 -8.90
N HIS A 84 3.35 -6.39 -8.96
CA HIS A 84 2.42 -6.61 -7.85
C HIS A 84 3.15 -7.08 -6.58
N ALA A 85 4.12 -8.00 -6.69
CA ALA A 85 4.88 -8.47 -5.53
C ALA A 85 5.65 -7.33 -4.87
N VAL A 86 6.28 -6.44 -5.65
CA VAL A 86 6.96 -5.24 -5.15
C VAL A 86 5.99 -4.31 -4.46
N LEU A 87 4.82 -4.01 -5.05
CA LEU A 87 3.79 -3.19 -4.41
C LEU A 87 3.33 -3.80 -3.08
N TYR A 88 3.08 -5.11 -3.01
CA TYR A 88 2.73 -5.79 -1.75
C TYR A 88 3.83 -5.65 -0.70
N LEU A 89 5.10 -5.81 -1.11
CA LEU A 89 6.23 -5.62 -0.19
C LEU A 89 6.23 -4.22 0.43
N PHE A 90 6.05 -3.18 -0.38
CA PHE A 90 6.01 -1.80 0.10
C PHE A 90 4.79 -1.54 1.00
N LEU A 91 3.60 -2.05 0.65
CA LEU A 91 2.38 -1.89 1.44
C LEU A 91 2.47 -2.53 2.84
N ILE A 92 3.32 -3.53 3.01
CA ILE A 92 3.57 -4.17 4.31
C ILE A 92 4.76 -3.51 5.02
N ALA A 93 5.88 -3.31 4.32
CA ALA A 93 7.11 -2.83 4.92
C ALA A 93 7.00 -1.37 5.39
N LEU A 94 6.33 -0.49 4.63
CA LEU A 94 6.21 0.93 4.98
C LEU A 94 5.52 1.15 6.32
N PRO A 95 4.32 0.62 6.61
CA PRO A 95 3.70 0.83 7.92
C PRO A 95 4.53 0.27 9.09
N ILE A 96 5.19 -0.87 8.88
CA ILE A 96 6.02 -1.50 9.92
C ILE A 96 7.27 -0.65 10.19
N THR A 97 7.96 -0.18 9.14
CA THR A 97 9.16 0.67 9.29
C THR A 97 8.82 2.03 9.86
N GLY A 98 7.64 2.60 9.51
CA GLY A 98 7.13 3.83 10.11
C GLY A 98 6.85 3.67 11.60
N TRP A 99 6.18 2.60 11.99
CA TRP A 99 5.91 2.29 13.40
C TRP A 99 7.22 2.08 14.19
N TYR A 100 8.15 1.34 13.63
CA TYR A 100 9.47 1.16 14.22
C TYR A 100 10.21 2.50 14.38
N THR A 101 10.20 3.35 13.36
CA THR A 101 10.85 4.68 13.38
C THR A 101 10.23 5.58 14.45
N ALA A 102 8.91 5.67 14.53
CA ALA A 102 8.22 6.44 15.57
C ALA A 102 8.58 5.93 16.97
N SER A 103 8.61 4.60 17.16
CA SER A 103 9.04 3.99 18.43
C SER A 103 10.48 4.38 18.83
N ARG A 104 11.40 4.36 17.87
CA ARG A 104 12.79 4.81 18.09
C ARG A 104 12.90 6.28 18.47
N MET A 105 12.00 7.12 17.98
CA MET A 105 11.91 8.54 18.31
C MET A 105 11.21 8.81 19.67
N GLY A 106 10.71 7.79 20.34
CA GLY A 106 9.92 7.91 21.56
C GLY A 106 8.51 8.47 21.32
N VAL A 107 8.03 8.41 20.08
CA VAL A 107 6.70 8.89 19.68
C VAL A 107 5.70 7.75 19.79
N SER A 108 4.60 7.97 20.50
CA SER A 108 3.50 7.01 20.60
C SER A 108 2.74 6.93 19.28
N VAL A 109 2.60 5.72 18.77
CA VAL A 109 1.82 5.46 17.54
C VAL A 109 0.38 5.16 17.92
N SER A 110 -0.56 5.83 17.25
CA SER A 110 -1.99 5.70 17.50
C SER A 110 -2.71 5.23 16.24
N PHE A 111 -3.64 4.30 16.41
CA PHE A 111 -4.59 3.86 15.40
C PHE A 111 -5.98 4.42 15.74
N PHE A 112 -6.35 5.55 15.15
CA PHE A 112 -7.60 6.27 15.42
C PHE A 112 -7.91 6.44 16.91
N GLY A 113 -6.89 6.80 17.71
CA GLY A 113 -7.00 6.99 19.17
C GLY A 113 -6.59 5.78 20.01
N LEU A 114 -6.52 4.58 19.45
CA LEU A 114 -5.99 3.41 20.15
C LEU A 114 -4.46 3.45 20.15
N GLN A 115 -3.85 3.58 21.33
CA GLN A 115 -2.39 3.59 21.47
C GLN A 115 -1.83 2.19 21.26
N LEU A 116 -0.81 2.09 20.41
CA LEU A 116 -0.11 0.84 20.13
C LEU A 116 1.19 0.76 20.95
N PRO A 117 1.63 -0.44 21.32
CA PRO A 117 2.89 -0.62 22.04
C PRO A 117 4.07 -0.21 21.17
N ALA A 118 5.12 0.32 21.77
CA ALA A 118 6.36 0.60 21.08
C ALA A 118 7.02 -0.71 20.61
N LEU A 119 7.54 -0.72 19.38
CA LEU A 119 8.26 -1.87 18.82
C LEU A 119 9.71 -1.96 19.32
N THR A 120 10.26 -0.84 19.82
CA THR A 120 11.62 -0.76 20.32
C THR A 120 11.75 0.36 21.35
N ALA A 121 12.81 0.32 22.16
CA ALA A 121 13.15 1.42 23.05
C ALA A 121 13.55 2.68 22.26
N PRO A 122 13.23 3.88 22.79
CA PRO A 122 13.67 5.12 22.18
C PRO A 122 15.19 5.26 22.23
N VAL A 123 15.75 5.93 21.22
CA VAL A 123 17.18 6.23 21.14
C VAL A 123 17.41 7.73 21.03
N GLN A 124 18.49 8.20 21.61
CA GLN A 124 18.89 9.59 21.46
C GLN A 124 19.59 9.82 20.10
N GLY A 125 19.35 10.98 19.49
CA GLY A 125 19.96 11.37 18.24
C GLY A 125 19.06 11.15 17.03
N ARG A 126 19.68 10.84 15.87
CA ARG A 126 18.92 10.63 14.62
C ARG A 126 18.19 9.28 14.64
N PRO A 127 16.99 9.18 14.04
CA PRO A 127 16.23 7.94 13.99
C PRO A 127 16.92 6.77 13.25
N GLY A 128 17.97 7.09 12.45
CA GLY A 128 18.82 6.12 11.76
C GLY A 128 18.31 5.73 10.37
N LEU A 129 19.01 4.78 9.77
CA LEU A 129 18.82 4.34 8.38
C LEU A 129 17.37 3.92 8.08
N ILE A 130 16.68 3.28 9.02
CA ILE A 130 15.30 2.81 8.81
C ILE A 130 14.34 3.97 8.56
N ALA A 131 14.55 5.12 9.25
CA ALA A 131 13.75 6.32 9.02
C ALA A 131 13.97 6.89 7.60
N GLU A 132 15.23 6.97 7.17
CA GLU A 132 15.60 7.44 5.83
C GLU A 132 15.03 6.50 4.75
N LEU A 133 15.08 5.20 4.98
CA LEU A 133 14.47 4.21 4.10
C LEU A 133 12.96 4.36 4.04
N HIS A 134 12.27 4.60 5.16
CA HIS A 134 10.83 4.84 5.19
C HIS A 134 10.43 6.09 4.39
N GLU A 135 11.12 7.21 4.58
CA GLU A 135 10.85 8.46 3.85
C GLU A 135 11.04 8.28 2.33
N ASN A 136 12.17 7.71 1.92
CA ASN A 136 12.45 7.45 0.51
C ASN A 136 11.46 6.44 -0.10
N ALA A 137 11.16 5.38 0.62
CA ALA A 137 10.22 4.36 0.19
C ALA A 137 8.78 4.90 0.05
N GLY A 138 8.39 5.90 0.85
CA GLY A 138 7.14 6.62 0.72
C GLY A 138 6.99 7.33 -0.63
N THR A 139 8.06 7.92 -1.15
CA THR A 139 8.08 8.50 -2.50
C THR A 139 8.11 7.42 -3.57
N ILE A 140 8.90 6.38 -3.38
CA ILE A 140 9.02 5.27 -4.33
C ILE A 140 7.69 4.55 -4.54
N ILE A 141 6.94 4.28 -3.47
CA ILE A 141 5.64 3.59 -3.63
C ILE A 141 4.64 4.41 -4.45
N LEU A 142 4.65 5.75 -4.35
CA LEU A 142 3.80 6.59 -5.19
C LEU A 142 4.17 6.50 -6.66
N ILE A 143 5.47 6.51 -6.98
CA ILE A 143 5.94 6.35 -8.36
C ILE A 143 5.49 4.98 -8.88
N LEU A 144 5.68 3.92 -8.10
CA LEU A 144 5.27 2.56 -8.48
C LEU A 144 3.76 2.43 -8.65
N ALA A 145 2.97 3.04 -7.75
CA ALA A 145 1.51 3.05 -7.85
C ALA A 145 1.03 3.86 -9.06
N GLY A 146 1.69 4.99 -9.35
CA GLY A 146 1.44 5.79 -10.55
C GLY A 146 1.72 5.01 -11.84
N LEU A 147 2.87 4.34 -11.91
CA LEU A 147 3.21 3.47 -13.05
C LEU A 147 2.22 2.31 -13.19
N HIS A 148 1.83 1.69 -12.07
CA HIS A 148 0.81 0.64 -12.07
C HIS A 148 -0.55 1.15 -12.61
N ALA A 149 -0.98 2.33 -12.19
CA ALA A 149 -2.20 2.95 -12.70
C ALA A 149 -2.10 3.30 -14.20
N LEU A 150 -0.97 3.86 -14.63
CA LEU A 150 -0.71 4.17 -16.04
C LEU A 150 -0.72 2.91 -16.90
N MET A 151 -0.13 1.82 -16.43
CA MET A 151 -0.20 0.52 -17.12
C MET A 151 -1.63 0.00 -17.23
N ALA A 152 -2.44 0.13 -16.18
CA ALA A 152 -3.85 -0.28 -16.23
C ALA A 152 -4.65 0.56 -17.24
N ILE A 153 -4.40 1.87 -17.32
CA ILE A 153 -4.98 2.77 -18.32
C ILE A 153 -4.53 2.39 -19.73
N TRP A 154 -3.23 2.15 -19.92
CA TRP A 154 -2.67 1.69 -21.20
C TRP A 154 -3.33 0.40 -21.68
N HIS A 155 -3.44 -0.60 -20.80
CA HIS A 155 -4.11 -1.86 -21.09
C HIS A 155 -5.59 -1.66 -21.46
N GLN A 156 -6.29 -0.75 -20.79
CA GLN A 156 -7.70 -0.48 -21.08
C GLN A 156 -7.93 0.22 -22.43
N PHE A 157 -7.13 1.25 -22.74
CA PHE A 157 -7.43 2.14 -23.87
C PHE A 157 -6.59 1.83 -25.13
N VAL A 158 -5.37 1.33 -24.98
CA VAL A 158 -4.47 1.01 -26.10
C VAL A 158 -4.57 -0.45 -26.47
N LEU A 159 -4.34 -1.37 -25.50
CA LEU A 159 -4.42 -2.80 -25.73
C LEU A 159 -5.87 -3.32 -25.76
N ARG A 160 -6.80 -2.58 -25.16
CA ARG A 160 -8.24 -2.88 -25.11
C ARG A 160 -8.59 -4.25 -24.53
N ASP A 161 -7.77 -4.75 -23.60
CA ASP A 161 -7.91 -6.07 -22.98
C ASP A 161 -8.85 -6.07 -21.74
N GLY A 162 -9.47 -4.93 -21.40
CA GLY A 162 -10.44 -4.81 -20.31
C GLY A 162 -9.85 -4.88 -18.90
N THR A 163 -8.54 -4.75 -18.73
CA THR A 163 -7.85 -4.86 -17.43
C THR A 163 -8.48 -3.95 -16.36
N LEU A 164 -8.76 -2.69 -16.68
CA LEU A 164 -9.37 -1.76 -15.72
C LEU A 164 -10.81 -2.17 -15.35
N ARG A 165 -11.58 -2.74 -16.31
CA ARG A 165 -12.94 -3.24 -16.07
C ARG A 165 -12.96 -4.40 -15.10
N ARG A 166 -11.89 -5.19 -14.99
CA ARG A 166 -11.78 -6.29 -14.02
C ARG A 166 -11.76 -5.79 -12.58
N MET A 167 -11.36 -4.52 -12.35
CA MET A 167 -11.32 -3.82 -11.07
C MET A 167 -12.43 -2.78 -10.91
N SER A 168 -13.53 -2.87 -11.70
CA SER A 168 -14.72 -2.02 -11.56
C SER A 168 -15.88 -2.79 -10.92
N LEU A 169 -16.69 -2.08 -10.10
CA LEU A 169 -17.86 -2.65 -9.42
C LEU A 169 -19.08 -2.91 -10.32
N ARG A 170 -19.01 -2.54 -11.62
CA ARG A 170 -20.11 -2.74 -12.58
C ARG A 170 -20.01 -4.03 -13.33
#